data_20dd0c74ebedf14c1db1da68a802bff9
#
_entry.id   20dd0c74ebedf14c1db1da68a802bff9
#
_cell.length_a   1.000
_cell.length_b   1.000
_cell.length_c   1.000
_cell.angle_alpha   90.00
_cell.angle_beta   90.00
_cell.angle_gamma   90.00
#
_symmetry.space_group_name_H-M   'P 1'
#
loop_
_entity.id
_entity.type
_entity.pdbx_description
1 polymer ?
#
loop_
_entity_poly.entity_id
_entity_poly.type
_entity_poly.pdbx_seq_one_letter_code
_entity_poly.pdbx_strand_id
1 'polypeptide(L)'
;MAPNIPPAAAASGRTQGNRYTDYPMALGVLTTIFFMWGFLTCLNDILIPHLKSIFQLNYAQAILVQFTFFGAYFLMALPSGKLVAALGYKKGIVAGLAIAGLGALGFWPAAALHSYNAFLGALFVLATGITVLQVAANPYVALLGPERTSSSRLTLAQALNSLGTTLAPLFGGLLILSNVVKTPDELAKLAPAQQLIYQTQQAQAVQMPYVGLAIVLFLLAVFVWLFRLPTLEETTEKPGATTKHTLMEALRHPHVLFGVLGIFFYVGAEVSIGSFLVNYLAMPDIGHMTEQQATHYVSL
;
A
#
# COMPACT_ATOMS: atom_id res chain seq x y z
N MET A 1 24.73 71.06 -0.89
CA MET A 1 23.50 70.52 -0.26
C MET A 1 23.43 69.04 -0.55
N ALA A 2 23.88 68.19 0.38
CA ALA A 2 23.84 66.76 0.21
C ALA A 2 22.48 66.25 0.76
N PRO A 3 21.83 65.30 0.10
CA PRO A 3 20.56 64.78 0.57
C PRO A 3 20.76 63.90 1.83
N ASN A 4 19.98 64.18 2.85
CA ASN A 4 19.93 63.47 4.13
C ASN A 4 19.25 62.12 3.91
N ILE A 5 20.02 61.01 3.87
CA ILE A 5 19.52 59.67 3.82
C ILE A 5 19.20 59.25 5.27
N PRO A 6 17.94 58.96 5.61
CA PRO A 6 17.64 58.46 6.97
C PRO A 6 18.30 57.08 7.16
N PRO A 7 18.78 56.78 8.38
CA PRO A 7 19.38 55.49 8.66
C PRO A 7 18.33 54.39 8.47
N ALA A 8 18.69 53.35 7.69
CA ALA A 8 17.91 52.16 7.51
C ALA A 8 17.53 51.60 8.90
N ALA A 9 16.25 51.62 9.21
CA ALA A 9 15.73 50.97 10.39
C ALA A 9 16.24 49.57 10.43
N ALA A 10 17.05 49.26 11.43
CA ALA A 10 17.50 47.89 11.71
C ALA A 10 16.24 47.04 11.76
N ALA A 11 16.03 46.24 10.73
CA ALA A 11 15.04 45.18 10.72
C ALA A 11 15.38 44.33 11.96
N SER A 12 14.62 44.55 13.03
CA SER A 12 14.64 43.69 14.19
C SER A 12 14.42 42.27 13.66
N GLY A 13 15.50 41.51 13.63
CA GLY A 13 15.47 40.10 13.38
C GLY A 13 14.53 39.46 14.42
N ARG A 14 13.25 39.42 14.10
CA ARG A 14 12.39 38.41 14.70
C ARG A 14 13.03 37.10 14.33
N THR A 15 13.82 36.56 15.23
CA THR A 15 14.11 35.14 15.30
C THR A 15 12.76 34.44 15.10
N GLN A 16 12.49 33.98 13.86
CA GLN A 16 11.45 33.00 13.64
C GLN A 16 11.87 31.82 14.52
N GLY A 17 11.31 31.81 15.74
CA GLY A 17 11.48 30.70 16.65
C GLY A 17 11.17 29.45 15.88
N ASN A 18 12.08 28.52 15.96
CA ASN A 18 12.13 27.22 15.33
C ASN A 18 10.73 26.60 15.32
N ARG A 19 9.91 26.84 14.26
CA ARG A 19 8.55 26.33 14.11
C ARG A 19 8.54 24.84 13.77
N TYR A 20 9.70 24.24 13.66
CA TYR A 20 9.86 22.85 13.32
C TYR A 20 10.25 22.08 14.58
N THR A 21 9.23 21.70 15.35
CA THR A 21 9.40 20.72 16.41
C THR A 21 9.54 19.36 15.75
N ASP A 22 10.63 18.65 16.03
CA ASP A 22 10.74 17.25 15.62
C ASP A 22 9.71 16.43 16.42
N TYR A 23 8.92 15.64 15.71
CA TYR A 23 7.89 14.78 16.30
C TYR A 23 8.30 13.30 16.18
N PRO A 24 9.28 12.82 16.94
CA PRO A 24 9.80 11.45 16.78
C PRO A 24 8.74 10.40 17.07
N MET A 25 7.85 10.62 18.03
CA MET A 25 6.75 9.69 18.33
C MET A 25 5.75 9.60 17.17
N ALA A 26 5.38 10.73 16.57
CA ALA A 26 4.49 10.74 15.42
C ALA A 26 5.14 10.06 14.21
N LEU A 27 6.44 10.27 13.99
CA LEU A 27 7.19 9.57 12.96
C LEU A 27 7.22 8.04 13.22
N GLY A 28 7.43 7.61 14.46
CA GLY A 28 7.36 6.20 14.85
C GLY A 28 6.01 5.56 14.55
N VAL A 29 4.91 6.25 14.85
CA VAL A 29 3.55 5.78 14.50
C VAL A 29 3.39 5.66 12.99
N LEU A 30 3.84 6.65 12.23
CA LEU A 30 3.72 6.64 10.77
C LEU A 30 4.59 5.55 10.14
N THR A 31 5.81 5.34 10.61
CA THR A 31 6.67 4.26 10.11
C THR A 31 6.07 2.88 10.37
N THR A 32 5.36 2.68 11.49
CA THR A 32 4.57 1.46 11.73
C THR A 32 3.45 1.28 10.71
N ILE A 33 2.79 2.36 10.30
CA ILE A 33 1.76 2.33 9.25
C ILE A 33 2.38 1.95 7.90
N PHE A 34 3.55 2.48 7.56
CA PHE A 34 4.28 2.11 6.35
C PHE A 34 4.71 0.65 6.35
N PHE A 35 5.16 0.15 7.50
CA PHE A 35 5.44 -1.29 7.68
C PHE A 35 4.20 -2.14 7.38
N MET A 36 3.04 -1.80 8.00
CA MET A 36 1.79 -2.52 7.76
C MET A 36 1.35 -2.46 6.31
N TRP A 37 1.53 -1.31 5.64
CA TRP A 37 1.23 -1.19 4.22
C TRP A 37 2.10 -2.14 3.38
N GLY A 38 3.43 -2.14 3.55
CA GLY A 38 4.32 -3.06 2.82
C GLY A 38 3.97 -4.52 3.08
N PHE A 39 3.69 -4.85 4.34
CA PHE A 39 3.27 -6.18 4.75
C PHE A 39 1.99 -6.63 4.04
N LEU A 40 0.95 -5.79 4.01
CA LEU A 40 -0.31 -6.06 3.33
C LEU A 40 -0.17 -6.24 1.82
N THR A 41 0.63 -5.39 1.19
CA THR A 41 0.86 -5.45 -0.27
C THR A 41 1.52 -6.76 -0.64
N CYS A 42 2.55 -7.17 0.08
CA CYS A 42 3.25 -8.42 -0.18
C CYS A 42 2.41 -9.66 0.15
N LEU A 43 1.56 -9.62 1.18
CA LEU A 43 0.61 -10.71 1.45
C LEU A 43 -0.34 -10.96 0.28
N ASN A 44 -0.72 -9.91 -0.45
CA ASN A 44 -1.53 -10.07 -1.66
C ASN A 44 -0.82 -10.92 -2.72
N ASP A 45 0.48 -10.71 -2.93
CA ASP A 45 1.26 -11.48 -3.90
C ASP A 45 1.33 -12.97 -3.53
N ILE A 46 1.44 -13.27 -2.24
CA ILE A 46 1.42 -14.64 -1.70
C ILE A 46 0.04 -15.30 -1.87
N LEU A 47 -1.02 -14.51 -1.83
CA LEU A 47 -2.39 -15.01 -1.98
C LEU A 47 -2.69 -15.51 -3.40
N ILE A 48 -2.04 -14.97 -4.44
CA ILE A 48 -2.33 -15.32 -5.84
C ILE A 48 -2.16 -16.81 -6.15
N PRO A 49 -1.00 -17.45 -5.85
CA PRO A 49 -0.85 -18.89 -6.05
C PRO A 49 -1.87 -19.70 -5.27
N HIS A 50 -2.20 -19.25 -4.06
CA HIS A 50 -3.18 -19.90 -3.21
C HIS A 50 -4.60 -19.84 -3.79
N LEU A 51 -5.04 -18.68 -4.26
CA LEU A 51 -6.33 -18.54 -4.97
C LEU A 51 -6.37 -19.36 -6.26
N LYS A 52 -5.25 -19.41 -6.98
CA LYS A 52 -5.13 -20.23 -8.19
C LYS A 52 -5.40 -21.71 -7.88
N SER A 53 -4.91 -22.24 -6.77
CA SER A 53 -5.14 -23.63 -6.36
C SER A 53 -6.56 -23.88 -5.85
N ILE A 54 -7.17 -22.93 -5.11
CA ILE A 54 -8.54 -23.07 -4.60
C ILE A 54 -9.58 -23.07 -5.72
N PHE A 55 -9.45 -22.10 -6.64
CA PHE A 55 -10.45 -21.84 -7.68
C PHE A 55 -10.08 -22.42 -9.04
N GLN A 56 -8.96 -23.16 -9.16
CA GLN A 56 -8.44 -23.69 -10.43
C GLN A 56 -8.37 -22.60 -11.51
N LEU A 57 -7.85 -21.42 -11.12
CA LEU A 57 -7.82 -20.26 -11.99
C LEU A 57 -6.89 -20.50 -13.19
N ASN A 58 -7.35 -20.08 -14.36
CA ASN A 58 -6.47 -19.93 -15.51
C ASN A 58 -5.55 -18.70 -15.36
N TYR A 59 -4.57 -18.56 -16.24
CA TYR A 59 -3.62 -17.45 -16.18
C TYR A 59 -4.29 -16.06 -16.24
N ALA A 60 -5.31 -15.90 -17.07
CA ALA A 60 -6.03 -14.63 -17.19
C ALA A 60 -6.77 -14.28 -15.90
N GLN A 61 -7.38 -15.27 -15.25
CA GLN A 61 -8.03 -15.08 -13.95
C GLN A 61 -7.00 -14.78 -12.83
N ALA A 62 -5.86 -15.45 -12.83
CA ALA A 62 -4.81 -15.15 -11.85
C ALA A 62 -4.26 -13.71 -12.01
N ILE A 63 -4.09 -13.23 -13.25
CA ILE A 63 -3.71 -11.84 -13.53
C ILE A 63 -4.80 -10.86 -13.10
N LEU A 64 -6.08 -11.24 -13.15
CA LEU A 64 -7.20 -10.39 -12.72
C LEU A 64 -7.10 -10.04 -11.21
N VAL A 65 -6.47 -10.86 -10.38
CA VAL A 65 -6.19 -10.54 -8.98
C VAL A 65 -5.28 -9.31 -8.88
N GLN A 66 -4.16 -9.30 -9.63
CA GLN A 66 -3.26 -8.15 -9.70
C GLN A 66 -3.94 -6.94 -10.33
N PHE A 67 -4.69 -7.16 -11.40
CA PHE A 67 -5.44 -6.09 -12.04
C PHE A 67 -6.46 -5.45 -11.10
N THR A 68 -7.14 -6.24 -10.27
CA THR A 68 -8.10 -5.73 -9.27
C THR A 68 -7.40 -4.91 -8.20
N PHE A 69 -6.24 -5.37 -7.72
CA PHE A 69 -5.46 -4.66 -6.71
C PHE A 69 -4.94 -3.30 -7.23
N PHE A 70 -4.20 -3.31 -8.33
CA PHE A 70 -3.67 -2.08 -8.92
C PHE A 70 -4.75 -1.21 -9.58
N GLY A 71 -5.83 -1.83 -10.07
CA GLY A 71 -7.02 -1.12 -10.55
C GLY A 71 -7.69 -0.31 -9.45
N ALA A 72 -7.76 -0.85 -8.23
CA ALA A 72 -8.23 -0.10 -7.07
C ALA A 72 -7.34 1.13 -6.79
N TYR A 73 -6.00 0.99 -6.85
CA TYR A 73 -5.09 2.12 -6.73
C TYR A 73 -5.37 3.20 -7.78
N PHE A 74 -5.51 2.79 -9.03
CA PHE A 74 -5.77 3.73 -10.13
C PHE A 74 -7.11 4.45 -9.97
N LEU A 75 -8.18 3.70 -9.74
CA LEU A 75 -9.53 4.26 -9.65
C LEU A 75 -9.75 5.10 -8.38
N MET A 76 -9.17 4.65 -7.26
CA MET A 76 -9.41 5.27 -5.96
C MET A 76 -8.39 6.35 -5.59
N ALA A 77 -7.31 6.55 -6.35
CA ALA A 77 -6.30 7.59 -6.06
C ALA A 77 -6.92 8.99 -5.98
N LEU A 78 -7.72 9.38 -6.98
CA LEU A 78 -8.38 10.69 -7.00
C LEU A 78 -9.50 10.83 -5.95
N PRO A 79 -10.42 9.86 -5.78
CA PRO A 79 -11.39 9.88 -4.68
C PRO A 79 -10.71 9.96 -3.31
N SER A 80 -9.62 9.21 -3.10
CA SER A 80 -8.85 9.23 -1.86
C SER A 80 -8.25 10.62 -1.58
N GLY A 81 -7.72 11.29 -2.60
CA GLY A 81 -7.23 12.66 -2.48
C GLY A 81 -8.31 13.63 -1.99
N LYS A 82 -9.52 13.55 -2.58
CA LYS A 82 -10.67 14.36 -2.14
C LYS A 82 -11.10 14.02 -0.71
N LEU A 83 -11.10 12.74 -0.35
CA LEU A 83 -11.44 12.28 0.99
C LEU A 83 -10.44 12.83 2.01
N VAL A 84 -9.14 12.72 1.73
CA VAL A 84 -8.07 13.22 2.62
C VAL A 84 -8.11 14.73 2.73
N ALA A 85 -8.35 15.46 1.63
CA ALA A 85 -8.53 16.90 1.65
C ALA A 85 -9.71 17.36 2.52
N ALA A 86 -10.81 16.58 2.53
CA ALA A 86 -12.00 16.90 3.35
C ALA A 86 -11.83 16.53 4.83
N LEU A 87 -11.14 15.42 5.12
CA LEU A 87 -11.01 14.88 6.48
C LEU A 87 -9.74 15.35 7.21
N GLY A 88 -8.72 15.77 6.47
CA GLY A 88 -7.34 15.97 6.93
C GLY A 88 -6.56 14.66 7.05
N TYR A 89 -5.24 14.76 7.15
CA TYR A 89 -4.32 13.61 7.11
C TYR A 89 -4.61 12.55 8.18
N LYS A 90 -4.76 12.95 9.45
CA LYS A 90 -4.99 12.02 10.55
C LYS A 90 -6.25 11.17 10.34
N LYS A 91 -7.38 11.82 10.05
CA LYS A 91 -8.65 11.12 9.81
C LYS A 91 -8.60 10.31 8.52
N GLY A 92 -7.86 10.79 7.50
CA GLY A 92 -7.59 10.04 6.28
C GLY A 92 -6.86 8.73 6.56
N ILE A 93 -5.82 8.75 7.39
CA ILE A 93 -5.09 7.55 7.83
C ILE A 93 -6.03 6.57 8.55
N VAL A 94 -6.82 7.07 9.50
CA VAL A 94 -7.79 6.24 10.23
C VAL A 94 -8.82 5.62 9.29
N ALA A 95 -9.35 6.41 8.35
CA ALA A 95 -10.30 5.92 7.34
C ALA A 95 -9.66 4.86 6.44
N GLY A 96 -8.42 5.08 5.98
CA GLY A 96 -7.67 4.11 5.17
C GLY A 96 -7.47 2.79 5.90
N LEU A 97 -7.03 2.82 7.17
CA LEU A 97 -6.88 1.64 8.01
C LEU A 97 -8.21 0.91 8.24
N ALA A 98 -9.30 1.65 8.49
CA ALA A 98 -10.62 1.07 8.70
C ALA A 98 -11.15 0.40 7.42
N ILE A 99 -11.03 1.06 6.25
CA ILE A 99 -11.43 0.49 4.96
C ILE A 99 -10.58 -0.75 4.63
N ALA A 100 -9.26 -0.70 4.85
CA ALA A 100 -8.40 -1.87 4.67
C ALA A 100 -8.78 -3.02 5.61
N GLY A 101 -9.11 -2.71 6.86
CA GLY A 101 -9.61 -3.67 7.84
C GLY A 101 -10.93 -4.34 7.40
N LEU A 102 -11.86 -3.56 6.84
CA LEU A 102 -13.11 -4.09 6.27
C LEU A 102 -12.84 -4.98 5.05
N GLY A 103 -11.91 -4.57 4.18
CA GLY A 103 -11.46 -5.39 3.06
C GLY A 103 -10.86 -6.73 3.52
N ALA A 104 -9.95 -6.69 4.51
CA ALA A 104 -9.38 -7.89 5.10
C ALA A 104 -10.46 -8.80 5.74
N LEU A 105 -11.42 -8.23 6.46
CA LEU A 105 -12.52 -8.98 7.04
C LEU A 105 -13.43 -9.61 5.96
N GLY A 106 -13.57 -8.95 4.80
CA GLY A 106 -14.33 -9.46 3.64
C GLY A 106 -13.80 -10.78 3.08
N PHE A 107 -12.55 -11.14 3.33
CA PHE A 107 -12.01 -12.44 2.93
C PHE A 107 -12.65 -13.60 3.66
N TRP A 108 -13.14 -13.40 4.90
CA TRP A 108 -13.82 -14.45 5.65
C TRP A 108 -15.12 -14.93 4.98
N PRO A 109 -16.11 -14.06 4.67
CA PRO A 109 -17.31 -14.49 3.95
C PRO A 109 -16.99 -14.94 2.51
N ALA A 110 -16.00 -14.33 1.84
CA ALA A 110 -15.60 -14.76 0.50
C ALA A 110 -15.09 -16.21 0.49
N ALA A 111 -14.31 -16.60 1.49
CA ALA A 111 -13.86 -17.97 1.69
C ALA A 111 -15.00 -18.91 2.05
N ALA A 112 -15.91 -18.50 2.93
CA ALA A 112 -17.08 -19.30 3.34
C ALA A 112 -18.03 -19.59 2.16
N LEU A 113 -18.20 -18.61 1.27
CA LEU A 113 -19.02 -18.71 0.06
C LEU A 113 -18.30 -19.39 -1.11
N HIS A 114 -17.01 -19.71 -0.99
CA HIS A 114 -16.15 -20.23 -2.09
C HIS A 114 -16.30 -19.39 -3.37
N SER A 115 -16.42 -18.07 -3.24
CA SER A 115 -16.70 -17.19 -4.36
C SER A 115 -15.46 -16.38 -4.74
N TYR A 116 -14.91 -16.65 -5.92
CA TYR A 116 -13.78 -15.90 -6.46
C TYR A 116 -14.11 -14.40 -6.62
N ASN A 117 -15.33 -14.05 -7.08
CA ASN A 117 -15.74 -12.66 -7.23
C ASN A 117 -15.83 -11.94 -5.87
N ALA A 118 -16.24 -12.65 -4.81
CA ALA A 118 -16.25 -12.09 -3.47
C ALA A 118 -14.82 -11.83 -2.96
N PHE A 119 -13.85 -12.71 -3.27
CA PHE A 119 -12.43 -12.46 -3.00
C PHE A 119 -11.91 -11.23 -3.73
N LEU A 120 -12.22 -11.07 -5.02
CA LEU A 120 -11.83 -9.87 -5.78
C LEU A 120 -12.46 -8.60 -5.19
N GLY A 121 -13.73 -8.67 -4.77
CA GLY A 121 -14.40 -7.55 -4.09
C GLY A 121 -13.74 -7.17 -2.77
N ALA A 122 -13.42 -8.15 -1.93
CA ALA A 122 -12.70 -7.95 -0.68
C ALA A 122 -11.31 -7.35 -0.91
N LEU A 123 -10.60 -7.85 -1.92
CA LEU A 123 -9.29 -7.36 -2.34
C LEU A 123 -9.36 -5.90 -2.84
N PHE A 124 -10.39 -5.56 -3.63
CA PHE A 124 -10.61 -4.21 -4.11
C PHE A 124 -10.83 -3.23 -2.94
N VAL A 125 -11.62 -3.62 -1.94
CA VAL A 125 -11.84 -2.81 -0.72
C VAL A 125 -10.55 -2.68 0.09
N LEU A 126 -9.79 -3.77 0.26
CA LEU A 126 -8.49 -3.74 0.94
C LEU A 126 -7.54 -2.76 0.26
N ALA A 127 -7.36 -2.88 -1.06
CA ALA A 127 -6.49 -2.02 -1.86
C ALA A 127 -6.97 -0.56 -1.86
N THR A 128 -8.28 -0.31 -1.84
CA THR A 128 -8.86 1.02 -1.65
C THR A 128 -8.42 1.63 -0.32
N GLY A 129 -8.50 0.87 0.77
CA GLY A 129 -8.04 1.32 2.09
C GLY A 129 -6.55 1.66 2.10
N ILE A 130 -5.73 0.83 1.47
CA ILE A 130 -4.29 1.07 1.32
C ILE A 130 -4.04 2.33 0.47
N THR A 131 -4.81 2.57 -0.58
CA THR A 131 -4.69 3.78 -1.42
C THR A 131 -4.99 5.04 -0.61
N VAL A 132 -6.08 5.06 0.18
CA VAL A 132 -6.40 6.18 1.09
C VAL A 132 -5.28 6.40 2.09
N LEU A 133 -4.75 5.33 2.66
CA LEU A 133 -3.65 5.35 3.62
C LEU A 133 -2.40 6.01 3.01
N GLN A 134 -2.03 5.61 1.80
CA GLN A 134 -0.89 6.15 1.05
C GLN A 134 -1.02 7.64 0.78
N VAL A 135 -2.19 8.05 0.26
CA VAL A 135 -2.48 9.44 -0.09
C VAL A 135 -2.43 10.34 1.16
N ALA A 136 -2.78 9.80 2.34
CA ALA A 136 -2.71 10.55 3.60
C ALA A 136 -1.32 10.50 4.24
N ALA A 137 -0.68 9.33 4.32
CA ALA A 137 0.53 9.12 5.10
C ALA A 137 1.79 9.70 4.44
N ASN A 138 1.94 9.61 3.12
CA ASN A 138 3.12 10.12 2.41
C ASN A 138 3.31 11.64 2.61
N PRO A 139 2.31 12.51 2.31
CA PRO A 139 2.45 13.94 2.56
C PRO A 139 2.61 14.25 4.04
N TYR A 140 1.93 13.51 4.92
CA TYR A 140 2.00 13.74 6.34
C TYR A 140 3.41 13.51 6.89
N VAL A 141 4.10 12.43 6.51
CA VAL A 141 5.50 12.18 6.85
C VAL A 141 6.42 13.28 6.31
N ALA A 142 6.18 13.72 5.07
CA ALA A 142 6.96 14.80 4.46
C ALA A 142 6.84 16.11 5.22
N LEU A 143 5.66 16.42 5.75
CA LEU A 143 5.35 17.67 6.45
C LEU A 143 5.65 17.64 7.96
N LEU A 144 6.02 16.48 8.53
CA LEU A 144 6.15 16.29 9.99
C LEU A 144 7.35 16.97 10.63
N GLY A 145 8.16 17.72 9.91
CA GLY A 145 9.33 18.42 10.42
C GLY A 145 9.96 19.33 9.37
N PRO A 146 11.22 19.75 9.55
CA PRO A 146 11.89 20.66 8.63
C PRO A 146 11.91 20.11 7.20
N GLU A 147 11.70 20.97 6.22
CA GLU A 147 11.70 20.62 4.79
C GLU A 147 13.01 19.92 4.36
N ARG A 148 14.14 20.44 4.86
CA ARG A 148 15.48 19.86 4.57
C ARG A 148 15.64 18.39 4.94
N THR A 149 14.86 17.87 5.90
CA THR A 149 14.91 16.46 6.34
C THR A 149 13.71 15.63 5.85
N SER A 150 12.85 16.22 5.01
CA SER A 150 11.66 15.55 4.46
C SER A 150 12.01 14.26 3.72
N SER A 151 13.02 14.29 2.85
CA SER A 151 13.50 13.13 2.12
C SER A 151 13.99 12.01 3.06
N SER A 152 14.76 12.35 4.11
CA SER A 152 15.25 11.37 5.09
C SER A 152 14.10 10.69 5.85
N ARG A 153 13.06 11.43 6.23
CA ARG A 153 11.87 10.87 6.88
C ARG A 153 11.11 9.93 5.96
N LEU A 154 10.90 10.32 4.70
CA LEU A 154 10.27 9.46 3.69
C LEU A 154 11.10 8.19 3.43
N THR A 155 12.42 8.32 3.31
CA THR A 155 13.32 7.17 3.13
C THR A 155 13.25 6.22 4.32
N LEU A 156 13.23 6.73 5.56
CA LEU A 156 13.04 5.90 6.74
C LEU A 156 11.69 5.18 6.72
N ALA A 157 10.60 5.88 6.37
CA ALA A 157 9.28 5.28 6.27
C ALA A 157 9.25 4.18 5.19
N GLN A 158 9.87 4.40 4.03
CA GLN A 158 9.99 3.39 2.98
C GLN A 158 10.88 2.20 3.39
N ALA A 159 11.93 2.42 4.18
CA ALA A 159 12.74 1.32 4.73
C ALA A 159 11.89 0.40 5.63
N LEU A 160 11.00 0.97 6.47
CA LEU A 160 10.07 0.17 7.28
C LEU A 160 9.00 -0.52 6.41
N ASN A 161 8.55 0.12 5.33
CA ASN A 161 7.68 -0.51 4.33
C ASN A 161 8.39 -1.74 3.73
N SER A 162 9.64 -1.60 3.28
CA SER A 162 10.44 -2.71 2.74
C SER A 162 10.69 -3.81 3.77
N LEU A 163 10.86 -3.47 5.05
CA LEU A 163 10.91 -4.48 6.11
C LEU A 163 9.59 -5.26 6.20
N GLY A 164 8.46 -4.59 6.05
CA GLY A 164 7.14 -5.22 5.99
C GLY A 164 7.04 -6.21 4.83
N THR A 165 7.46 -5.80 3.62
CA THR A 165 7.46 -6.70 2.44
C THR A 165 8.40 -7.89 2.63
N THR A 166 9.55 -7.71 3.29
CA THR A 166 10.51 -8.78 3.56
C THR A 166 9.97 -9.80 4.58
N LEU A 167 9.23 -9.35 5.59
CA LEU A 167 8.69 -10.24 6.63
C LEU A 167 7.37 -10.91 6.22
N ALA A 168 6.59 -10.31 5.32
CA ALA A 168 5.30 -10.85 4.91
C ALA A 168 5.37 -12.28 4.35
N PRO A 169 6.36 -12.68 3.51
CA PRO A 169 6.47 -14.06 3.04
C PRO A 169 6.68 -15.08 4.15
N LEU A 170 7.41 -14.72 5.21
CA LEU A 170 7.61 -15.60 6.36
C LEU A 170 6.27 -15.87 7.08
N PHE A 171 5.49 -14.82 7.32
CA PHE A 171 4.17 -14.95 7.94
C PHE A 171 3.17 -15.64 7.01
N GLY A 172 3.15 -15.28 5.72
CA GLY A 172 2.31 -15.93 4.71
C GLY A 172 2.62 -17.41 4.56
N GLY A 173 3.91 -17.77 4.53
CA GLY A 173 4.37 -19.15 4.49
C GLY A 173 3.94 -19.95 5.72
N LEU A 174 4.09 -19.37 6.92
CA LEU A 174 3.74 -20.04 8.16
C LEU A 174 2.23 -20.13 8.42
N LEU A 175 1.46 -19.10 8.05
CA LEU A 175 0.05 -18.99 8.41
C LEU A 175 -0.90 -19.43 7.29
N ILE A 176 -0.53 -19.21 6.03
CA ILE A 176 -1.40 -19.48 4.88
C ILE A 176 -0.93 -20.74 4.12
N LEU A 177 0.37 -20.86 3.87
CA LEU A 177 0.95 -21.95 3.09
C LEU A 177 1.42 -23.15 3.94
N SER A 178 1.01 -23.25 5.20
CA SER A 178 1.36 -24.38 6.08
C SER A 178 0.92 -25.73 5.54
N ASN A 179 -0.07 -25.77 4.65
CA ASN A 179 -0.42 -26.94 3.86
C ASN A 179 0.20 -26.84 2.46
N VAL A 180 0.94 -27.85 2.06
CA VAL A 180 1.56 -27.92 0.73
C VAL A 180 0.51 -27.67 -0.35
N VAL A 181 0.69 -26.60 -1.11
CA VAL A 181 -0.20 -26.27 -2.24
C VAL A 181 0.04 -27.29 -3.33
N LYS A 182 -1.00 -28.09 -3.64
CA LYS A 182 -0.93 -29.10 -4.71
C LYS A 182 -0.93 -28.43 -6.06
N THR A 183 -0.13 -28.98 -6.96
CA THR A 183 -0.11 -28.55 -8.36
C THR A 183 -1.43 -28.89 -9.07
N PRO A 184 -1.81 -28.19 -10.15
CA PRO A 184 -3.00 -28.52 -10.94
C PRO A 184 -3.06 -30.00 -11.38
N ASP A 185 -1.91 -30.60 -11.74
CA ASP A 185 -1.80 -31.98 -12.15
C ASP A 185 -2.03 -32.96 -10.99
N GLU A 186 -1.61 -32.62 -9.79
CA GLU A 186 -1.88 -33.39 -8.58
C GLU A 186 -3.35 -33.32 -8.17
N LEU A 187 -3.96 -32.13 -8.33
CA LEU A 187 -5.38 -31.94 -8.07
C LEU A 187 -6.26 -32.73 -9.06
N ALA A 188 -5.89 -32.75 -10.33
CA ALA A 188 -6.60 -33.48 -11.35
C ALA A 188 -6.63 -35.01 -11.10
N LYS A 189 -5.65 -35.53 -10.35
CA LYS A 189 -5.56 -36.98 -9.99
C LYS A 189 -6.44 -37.35 -8.77
N LEU A 190 -6.96 -36.37 -8.04
CA LEU A 190 -7.82 -36.59 -6.88
C LEU A 190 -9.27 -36.90 -7.31
N ALA A 191 -9.96 -37.74 -6.55
CA ALA A 191 -11.40 -37.91 -6.72
C ALA A 191 -12.14 -36.57 -6.45
N PRO A 192 -13.28 -36.33 -7.15
CA PRO A 192 -14.01 -35.03 -7.00
C PRO A 192 -14.33 -34.64 -5.57
N ALA A 193 -14.68 -35.60 -4.72
CA ALA A 193 -14.94 -35.38 -3.30
C ALA A 193 -13.68 -34.91 -2.54
N GLN A 194 -12.51 -35.47 -2.88
CA GLN A 194 -11.24 -35.07 -2.26
C GLN A 194 -10.78 -33.70 -2.75
N GLN A 195 -11.05 -33.35 -4.01
CA GLN A 195 -10.78 -32.01 -4.54
C GLN A 195 -11.60 -30.96 -3.78
N LEU A 196 -12.88 -31.21 -3.54
CA LEU A 196 -13.76 -30.29 -2.79
C LEU A 196 -13.29 -30.11 -1.34
N ILE A 197 -12.92 -31.20 -0.68
CA ILE A 197 -12.38 -31.15 0.70
C ILE A 197 -11.10 -30.31 0.73
N TYR A 198 -10.17 -30.55 -0.22
CA TYR A 198 -8.94 -29.79 -0.33
C TYR A 198 -9.19 -28.30 -0.56
N GLN A 199 -10.06 -27.94 -1.51
CA GLN A 199 -10.42 -26.54 -1.79
C GLN A 199 -11.05 -25.86 -0.57
N THR A 200 -11.92 -26.55 0.15
CA THR A 200 -12.55 -26.05 1.39
C THR A 200 -11.50 -25.79 2.48
N GLN A 201 -10.58 -26.73 2.67
CA GLN A 201 -9.50 -26.58 3.65
C GLN A 201 -8.57 -25.40 3.31
N GLN A 202 -8.21 -25.25 2.02
CA GLN A 202 -7.39 -24.14 1.56
C GLN A 202 -8.10 -22.80 1.68
N ALA A 203 -9.40 -22.73 1.37
CA ALA A 203 -10.19 -21.51 1.59
C ALA A 203 -10.29 -21.14 3.08
N GLN A 204 -10.45 -22.12 3.97
CA GLN A 204 -10.45 -21.89 5.42
C GLN A 204 -9.10 -21.43 5.95
N ALA A 205 -7.98 -21.87 5.36
CA ALA A 205 -6.64 -21.46 5.77
C ALA A 205 -6.41 -19.95 5.62
N VAL A 206 -7.12 -19.29 4.71
CA VAL A 206 -7.06 -17.82 4.51
C VAL A 206 -7.87 -17.05 5.56
N GLN A 207 -8.94 -17.64 6.09
CA GLN A 207 -9.90 -16.95 6.97
C GLN A 207 -9.24 -16.38 8.22
N MET A 208 -8.59 -17.23 9.00
CA MET A 208 -8.04 -16.81 10.32
C MET A 208 -6.90 -15.79 10.19
N PRO A 209 -5.91 -15.94 9.29
CA PRO A 209 -4.90 -14.92 9.08
C PRO A 209 -5.47 -13.56 8.69
N TYR A 210 -6.48 -13.51 7.81
CA TYR A 210 -7.08 -12.24 7.39
C TYR A 210 -8.00 -11.62 8.44
N VAL A 211 -8.69 -12.42 9.25
CA VAL A 211 -9.40 -11.91 10.43
C VAL A 211 -8.42 -11.34 11.45
N GLY A 212 -7.31 -12.03 11.73
CA GLY A 212 -6.25 -11.51 12.58
C GLY A 212 -5.69 -10.19 12.07
N LEU A 213 -5.46 -10.11 10.75
CA LEU A 213 -5.00 -8.90 10.08
C LEU A 213 -6.02 -7.76 10.20
N ALA A 214 -7.30 -8.04 9.99
CA ALA A 214 -8.37 -7.05 10.16
C ALA A 214 -8.41 -6.50 11.60
N ILE A 215 -8.26 -7.36 12.60
CA ILE A 215 -8.19 -6.96 14.00
C ILE A 215 -7.00 -6.03 14.24
N VAL A 216 -5.81 -6.37 13.73
CA VAL A 216 -4.61 -5.53 13.85
C VAL A 216 -4.84 -4.16 13.19
N LEU A 217 -5.45 -4.13 11.99
CA LEU A 217 -5.74 -2.87 11.29
C LEU A 217 -6.75 -2.01 12.04
N PHE A 218 -7.80 -2.59 12.60
CA PHE A 218 -8.76 -1.84 13.43
C PHE A 218 -8.14 -1.35 14.73
N LEU A 219 -7.32 -2.15 15.39
CA LEU A 219 -6.58 -1.73 16.59
C LEU A 219 -5.63 -0.58 16.27
N LEU A 220 -4.94 -0.66 15.13
CA LEU A 220 -4.07 0.43 14.66
C LEU A 220 -4.87 1.69 14.31
N ALA A 221 -6.05 1.54 13.69
CA ALA A 221 -6.94 2.67 13.41
C ALA A 221 -7.40 3.35 14.71
N VAL A 222 -7.81 2.58 15.72
CA VAL A 222 -8.20 3.10 17.04
C VAL A 222 -7.00 3.73 17.73
N PHE A 223 -5.83 3.11 17.68
CA PHE A 223 -4.60 3.66 18.25
C PHE A 223 -4.28 5.03 17.63
N VAL A 224 -4.27 5.13 16.29
CA VAL A 224 -4.03 6.40 15.58
C VAL A 224 -5.12 7.44 15.89
N TRP A 225 -6.36 7.01 16.03
CA TRP A 225 -7.47 7.89 16.42
C TRP A 225 -7.24 8.51 17.79
N LEU A 226 -6.85 7.70 18.78
CA LEU A 226 -6.59 8.14 20.16
C LEU A 226 -5.27 8.90 20.30
N PHE A 227 -4.26 8.55 19.51
CA PHE A 227 -2.95 9.17 19.57
C PHE A 227 -3.02 10.63 19.12
N ARG A 228 -2.39 11.52 19.87
CA ARG A 228 -2.34 12.96 19.54
C ARG A 228 -1.29 13.24 18.47
N LEU A 229 -1.64 12.95 17.23
CA LEU A 229 -0.83 13.38 16.09
C LEU A 229 -0.89 14.90 15.96
N PRO A 230 0.25 15.58 15.67
CA PRO A 230 0.27 17.02 15.46
C PRO A 230 -0.65 17.38 14.29
N THR A 231 -1.51 18.36 14.52
CA THR A 231 -2.26 18.98 13.44
C THR A 231 -1.28 19.82 12.64
N LEU A 232 -0.86 19.29 11.50
CA LEU A 232 -0.15 20.11 10.54
C LEU A 232 -1.19 21.09 9.99
N GLU A 233 -0.99 22.38 10.25
CA GLU A 233 -1.73 23.40 9.51
C GLU A 233 -1.38 23.16 8.04
N GLU A 234 -2.31 22.51 7.32
CA GLU A 234 -2.33 22.73 5.89
C GLU A 234 -2.23 24.24 5.74
N THR A 235 -1.38 24.71 4.85
CA THR A 235 -1.50 26.08 4.33
C THR A 235 -2.87 26.12 3.66
N THR A 236 -3.90 26.12 4.49
CA THR A 236 -5.26 26.30 4.08
C THR A 236 -5.29 27.71 3.57
N GLU A 237 -5.18 27.86 2.27
CA GLU A 237 -5.62 29.08 1.62
C GLU A 237 -6.95 29.44 2.29
N LYS A 238 -7.02 30.67 2.78
CA LYS A 238 -8.16 31.20 3.52
C LYS A 238 -9.46 30.71 2.89
N PRO A 239 -10.48 30.29 3.70
CA PRO A 239 -11.79 29.98 3.19
C PRO A 239 -12.31 31.17 2.38
N GLY A 240 -12.26 31.11 1.05
CA GLY A 240 -12.57 32.22 0.15
C GLY A 240 -11.71 32.29 -1.10
N ALA A 241 -10.51 31.72 -1.12
CA ALA A 241 -9.72 31.56 -2.35
C ALA A 241 -10.26 30.34 -3.11
N THR A 242 -11.25 30.56 -3.93
CA THR A 242 -11.83 29.58 -4.87
C THR A 242 -10.93 29.34 -6.08
N THR A 243 -9.65 29.13 -5.90
CA THR A 243 -8.82 28.53 -6.93
C THR A 243 -9.02 27.03 -6.86
N LYS A 244 -10.04 26.55 -7.58
CA LYS A 244 -10.18 25.12 -7.89
C LYS A 244 -9.00 24.73 -8.75
N HIS A 245 -7.87 24.43 -8.13
CA HIS A 245 -6.73 23.86 -8.85
C HIS A 245 -7.18 22.53 -9.46
N THR A 246 -7.36 22.53 -10.75
CA THR A 246 -7.82 21.37 -11.50
C THR A 246 -6.61 20.47 -11.76
N LEU A 247 -6.81 19.13 -11.75
CA LEU A 247 -5.77 18.17 -12.14
C LEU A 247 -5.08 18.56 -13.46
N MET A 248 -5.86 19.10 -14.40
CA MET A 248 -5.35 19.58 -15.70
C MET A 248 -4.39 20.76 -15.55
N GLU A 249 -4.59 21.62 -14.56
CA GLU A 249 -3.67 22.73 -14.27
C GLU A 249 -2.35 22.22 -13.71
N ALA A 250 -2.37 21.24 -12.81
CA ALA A 250 -1.17 20.59 -12.29
C ALA A 250 -0.37 19.91 -13.44
N LEU A 251 -1.05 19.20 -14.34
CA LEU A 251 -0.41 18.53 -15.49
C LEU A 251 0.15 19.48 -16.56
N ARG A 252 -0.21 20.77 -16.55
CA ARG A 252 0.42 21.78 -17.40
C ARG A 252 1.87 22.09 -17.00
N HIS A 253 2.26 21.77 -15.78
CA HIS A 253 3.65 21.93 -15.34
C HIS A 253 4.49 20.75 -15.84
N PRO A 254 5.50 20.97 -16.70
CA PRO A 254 6.26 19.87 -17.31
C PRO A 254 6.89 18.91 -16.31
N HIS A 255 7.42 19.43 -15.20
CA HIS A 255 8.03 18.61 -14.15
C HIS A 255 7.01 17.68 -13.45
N VAL A 256 5.76 18.11 -13.31
CA VAL A 256 4.68 17.25 -12.77
C VAL A 256 4.32 16.17 -13.78
N LEU A 257 4.12 16.55 -15.05
CA LEU A 257 3.79 15.60 -16.12
C LEU A 257 4.89 14.54 -16.29
N PHE A 258 6.16 14.96 -16.39
CA PHE A 258 7.28 14.02 -16.50
C PHE A 258 7.45 13.17 -15.22
N GLY A 259 7.16 13.72 -14.05
CA GLY A 259 7.13 12.95 -12.80
C GLY A 259 6.06 11.85 -12.82
N VAL A 260 4.86 12.17 -13.27
CA VAL A 260 3.76 11.18 -13.42
C VAL A 260 4.15 10.08 -14.40
N LEU A 261 4.68 10.46 -15.60
CA LEU A 261 5.13 9.49 -16.58
C LEU A 261 6.30 8.64 -16.07
N GLY A 262 7.25 9.26 -15.36
CA GLY A 262 8.38 8.56 -14.76
C GLY A 262 7.93 7.50 -13.75
N ILE A 263 7.00 7.83 -12.85
CA ILE A 263 6.44 6.89 -11.88
C ILE A 263 5.66 5.79 -12.61
N PHE A 264 4.86 6.13 -13.61
CA PHE A 264 4.09 5.15 -14.39
C PHE A 264 4.99 4.08 -15.03
N PHE A 265 6.04 4.51 -15.73
CA PHE A 265 6.96 3.57 -16.37
C PHE A 265 7.82 2.80 -15.36
N TYR A 266 8.27 3.45 -14.28
CA TYR A 266 9.03 2.80 -13.22
C TYR A 266 8.23 1.70 -12.55
N VAL A 267 7.04 2.00 -12.04
CA VAL A 267 6.19 1.02 -11.36
C VAL A 267 5.75 -0.09 -12.32
N GLY A 268 5.43 0.27 -13.58
CA GLY A 268 5.10 -0.71 -14.61
C GLY A 268 6.24 -1.69 -14.87
N ALA A 269 7.47 -1.22 -14.98
CA ALA A 269 8.66 -2.06 -15.15
C ALA A 269 8.93 -2.92 -13.91
N GLU A 270 8.90 -2.32 -12.71
CA GLU A 270 9.13 -3.01 -11.45
C GLU A 270 8.17 -4.18 -11.24
N VAL A 271 6.86 -3.93 -11.39
CA VAL A 271 5.83 -4.97 -11.24
C VAL A 271 5.94 -6.03 -12.32
N SER A 272 6.19 -5.63 -13.57
CA SER A 272 6.34 -6.59 -14.67
C SER A 272 7.54 -7.50 -14.47
N ILE A 273 8.69 -6.95 -14.10
CA ILE A 273 9.90 -7.73 -13.82
C ILE A 273 9.64 -8.68 -12.64
N GLY A 274 9.14 -8.17 -11.52
CA GLY A 274 8.86 -8.98 -10.35
C GLY A 274 7.87 -10.13 -10.61
N SER A 275 6.84 -9.88 -11.42
CA SER A 275 5.80 -10.87 -11.72
C SER A 275 6.24 -11.94 -12.72
N PHE A 276 7.10 -11.60 -13.69
CA PHE A 276 7.46 -12.49 -14.78
C PHE A 276 8.85 -13.10 -14.69
N LEU A 277 9.75 -12.55 -13.86
CA LEU A 277 11.15 -12.99 -13.83
C LEU A 277 11.29 -14.44 -13.41
N VAL A 278 10.51 -14.92 -12.44
CA VAL A 278 10.53 -16.33 -12.03
C VAL A 278 10.13 -17.24 -13.20
N ASN A 279 9.02 -16.91 -13.89
CA ASN A 279 8.55 -17.66 -15.04
C ASN A 279 9.57 -17.63 -16.19
N TYR A 280 10.20 -16.48 -16.42
CA TYR A 280 11.23 -16.28 -17.46
C TYR A 280 12.45 -17.16 -17.21
N LEU A 281 12.95 -17.17 -15.97
CA LEU A 281 14.09 -18.00 -15.57
C LEU A 281 13.78 -19.51 -15.56
N ALA A 282 12.52 -19.88 -15.38
CA ALA A 282 12.07 -21.27 -15.41
C ALA A 282 11.84 -21.80 -16.84
N MET A 283 11.88 -20.94 -17.88
CA MET A 283 11.73 -21.40 -19.27
C MET A 283 12.87 -22.35 -19.67
N PRO A 284 12.56 -23.49 -20.34
CA PRO A 284 13.57 -24.48 -20.75
C PRO A 284 14.64 -23.92 -21.70
N ASP A 285 14.29 -22.91 -22.51
CA ASP A 285 15.18 -22.32 -23.51
C ASP A 285 16.05 -21.17 -22.95
N ILE A 286 15.84 -20.75 -21.69
CA ILE A 286 16.48 -19.57 -21.12
C ILE A 286 17.31 -19.92 -19.89
N GLY A 287 16.63 -20.24 -18.77
CA GLY A 287 17.33 -20.44 -17.51
C GLY A 287 17.50 -21.89 -17.09
N HIS A 288 16.70 -22.81 -17.61
CA HIS A 288 16.65 -24.22 -17.22
C HIS A 288 16.51 -24.43 -15.70
N MET A 289 15.96 -23.43 -14.99
CA MET A 289 15.86 -23.46 -13.52
C MET A 289 14.51 -24.05 -13.10
N THR A 290 14.50 -24.70 -11.93
CA THR A 290 13.23 -24.99 -11.26
C THR A 290 12.63 -23.68 -10.73
N GLU A 291 11.31 -23.60 -10.55
CA GLU A 291 10.65 -22.41 -10.00
C GLU A 291 11.23 -22.03 -8.63
N GLN A 292 11.63 -23.00 -7.81
CA GLN A 292 12.28 -22.77 -6.53
C GLN A 292 13.65 -22.11 -6.68
N GLN A 293 14.45 -22.55 -7.64
CA GLN A 293 15.75 -21.92 -7.93
C GLN A 293 15.56 -20.50 -8.46
N ALA A 294 14.63 -20.31 -9.41
CA ALA A 294 14.30 -18.99 -9.95
C ALA A 294 13.84 -18.01 -8.85
N THR A 295 12.97 -18.47 -7.94
CA THR A 295 12.50 -17.67 -6.81
C THR A 295 13.64 -17.25 -5.89
N HIS A 296 14.61 -18.13 -5.64
CA HIS A 296 15.78 -17.81 -4.83
C HIS A 296 16.63 -16.71 -5.47
N TYR A 297 16.84 -16.74 -6.79
CA TYR A 297 17.56 -15.67 -7.50
C TYR A 297 16.82 -14.34 -7.54
N VAL A 298 15.50 -14.36 -7.56
CA VAL A 298 14.67 -13.14 -7.52
C VAL A 298 14.64 -12.51 -6.12
N SER A 299 14.91 -13.29 -5.07
CA SER A 299 14.96 -12.81 -3.67
C SER A 299 16.30 -12.19 -3.26
N LEU A 300 17.34 -12.30 -4.10
CA LEU A 300 18.65 -11.68 -3.91
C LEU A 300 18.68 -10.26 -4.47
#